data_7944aa3d4a0d295b45f68499ff8136c7
#
_entry.id   7944aa3d4a0d295b45f68499ff8136c7
#
_cell.length_a   1.000
_cell.length_b   1.000
_cell.length_c   1.000
_cell.angle_alpha   90.00
_cell.angle_beta   90.00
_cell.angle_gamma   90.00
#
_symmetry.space_group_name_H-M   'P 1'
#
loop_
_entity.id
_entity.type
_entity.pdbx_description
1 polymer ?
#
loop_
_entity_poly.entity_id
_entity_poly.type
_entity_poly.pdbx_seq_one_letter_code
_entity_poly.pdbx_strand_id
1 'polypeptide(L)'
;MNSLAIFFALTAALSWALTQTMAKIGLQRMGLVSYLFVRPLFALLFIVPYGLFTSGFHLPYPKLAGIAILGSFTDAFAGTLLYMFAIKISSTHKAASLANTAPFWGVISAVLFLGEKPKLIIFIAAILVALGAYFLVISKGTKSVDYSFWKPLTALGTGILWGFAETVPAKYCLTHGMTPITYQLILVLTAAVSWGSVACLRSKNHHLRYPLRGLRIALFTSFTGFFLGWILWLSSLKLALASQLAPIRGGAMTLFAFILSIILIRERPSRYSYIGMILILIGVFFVSILG
;
A
#
# COMPACT_ATOMS: atom_id res chain seq x y z
N MET A 1 19.12 12.56 -5.60
CA MET A 1 17.75 12.13 -5.97
C MET A 1 16.87 13.34 -6.27
N ASN A 2 15.86 13.21 -7.13
CA ASN A 2 14.95 14.32 -7.49
C ASN A 2 14.07 14.70 -6.27
N SER A 3 14.13 15.94 -5.78
CA SER A 3 13.37 16.44 -4.64
C SER A 3 11.85 16.37 -4.85
N LEU A 4 11.37 16.56 -6.08
CA LEU A 4 9.96 16.44 -6.41
C LEU A 4 9.48 14.98 -6.31
N ALA A 5 10.32 14.01 -6.67
CA ALA A 5 10.00 12.59 -6.50
C ALA A 5 9.85 12.22 -5.01
N ILE A 6 10.75 12.75 -4.17
CA ILE A 6 10.66 12.55 -2.70
C ILE A 6 9.37 13.18 -2.16
N PHE A 7 9.07 14.42 -2.56
CA PHE A 7 7.85 15.11 -2.14
C PHE A 7 6.59 14.32 -2.50
N PHE A 8 6.49 13.81 -3.73
CA PHE A 8 5.36 12.98 -4.14
C PHE A 8 5.30 11.67 -3.36
N ALA A 9 6.44 11.00 -3.13
CA ALA A 9 6.48 9.76 -2.35
C ALA A 9 6.05 9.97 -0.89
N LEU A 10 6.49 11.05 -0.24
CA LEU A 10 6.11 11.40 1.13
C LEU A 10 4.62 11.77 1.23
N THR A 11 4.10 12.53 0.27
CA THR A 11 2.67 12.91 0.24
C THR A 11 1.78 11.69 -0.05
N ALA A 12 2.21 10.78 -0.94
CA ALA A 12 1.55 9.51 -1.14
C ALA A 12 1.53 8.66 0.14
N ALA A 13 2.67 8.62 0.85
CA ALA A 13 2.79 7.91 2.13
C ALA A 13 1.81 8.45 3.19
N LEU A 14 1.69 9.78 3.30
CA LEU A 14 0.72 10.42 4.21
C LEU A 14 -0.72 10.08 3.83
N SER A 15 -1.05 10.13 2.54
CA SER A 15 -2.38 9.80 2.01
C SER A 15 -2.77 8.35 2.33
N TRP A 16 -1.84 7.40 2.16
CA TRP A 16 -2.08 6.00 2.52
C TRP A 16 -2.11 5.77 4.03
N ALA A 17 -1.32 6.47 4.81
CA ALA A 17 -1.38 6.42 6.27
C ALA A 17 -2.76 6.87 6.81
N LEU A 18 -3.32 7.96 6.26
CA LEU A 18 -4.68 8.41 6.54
C LEU A 18 -5.70 7.33 6.14
N THR A 19 -5.54 6.75 4.96
CA THR A 19 -6.38 5.65 4.48
C THR A 19 -6.36 4.47 5.44
N GLN A 20 -5.19 3.99 5.85
CA GLN A 20 -5.06 2.84 6.76
C GLN A 20 -5.68 3.12 8.13
N THR A 21 -5.46 4.31 8.66
CA THR A 21 -6.02 4.71 9.96
C THR A 21 -7.56 4.75 9.92
N MET A 22 -8.13 5.34 8.87
CA MET A 22 -9.58 5.43 8.70
C MET A 22 -10.23 4.10 8.28
N ALA A 23 -9.51 3.25 7.53
CA ALA A 23 -10.01 1.96 7.09
C ALA A 23 -10.42 1.06 8.26
N LYS A 24 -9.73 1.12 9.40
CA LYS A 24 -10.08 0.39 10.61
C LYS A 24 -11.52 0.69 11.06
N ILE A 25 -11.91 1.97 11.02
CA ILE A 25 -13.26 2.42 11.37
C ILE A 25 -14.27 1.99 10.29
N GLY A 26 -13.91 2.12 9.03
CA GLY A 26 -14.75 1.71 7.90
C GLY A 26 -15.09 0.22 7.92
N LEU A 27 -14.09 -0.63 8.15
CA LEU A 27 -14.26 -2.08 8.25
C LEU A 27 -15.19 -2.50 9.38
N GLN A 28 -15.10 -1.84 10.54
CA GLN A 28 -16.00 -2.09 11.67
C GLN A 28 -17.46 -1.74 11.36
N ARG A 29 -17.70 -0.76 10.48
CA ARG A 29 -19.05 -0.28 10.14
C ARG A 29 -19.71 -1.05 9.01
N MET A 30 -18.95 -1.49 8.00
CA MET A 30 -19.52 -2.09 6.78
C MET A 30 -19.27 -3.59 6.65
N GLY A 31 -18.25 -4.11 7.32
CA GLY A 31 -17.70 -5.41 7.03
C GLY A 31 -16.75 -5.39 5.81
N LEU A 32 -15.89 -6.42 5.75
CA LEU A 32 -14.74 -6.46 4.86
C LEU A 32 -15.12 -6.36 3.38
N VAL A 33 -15.98 -7.27 2.90
CA VAL A 33 -16.28 -7.37 1.45
C VAL A 33 -17.02 -6.13 0.96
N SER A 34 -18.02 -5.64 1.73
CA SER A 34 -18.74 -4.41 1.39
C SER A 34 -17.80 -3.21 1.29
N TYR A 35 -16.86 -3.08 2.24
CA TYR A 35 -15.92 -1.98 2.27
C TYR A 35 -14.92 -2.03 1.11
N LEU A 36 -14.33 -3.19 0.83
CA LEU A 36 -13.34 -3.35 -0.24
C LEU A 36 -13.96 -3.25 -1.64
N PHE A 37 -15.22 -3.64 -1.80
CA PHE A 37 -15.96 -3.50 -3.07
C PHE A 37 -16.31 -2.05 -3.39
N VAL A 38 -16.82 -1.30 -2.41
CA VAL A 38 -17.31 0.08 -2.65
C VAL A 38 -16.17 1.07 -2.90
N ARG A 39 -15.00 0.86 -2.29
CA ARG A 39 -13.87 1.79 -2.41
C ARG A 39 -13.38 2.03 -3.84
N PRO A 40 -13.09 1.01 -4.66
CA PRO A 40 -12.70 1.26 -6.05
C PRO A 40 -13.81 1.92 -6.86
N LEU A 41 -15.09 1.64 -6.58
CA LEU A 41 -16.20 2.33 -7.25
C LEU A 41 -16.22 3.84 -6.92
N PHE A 42 -16.03 4.21 -5.66
CA PHE A 42 -15.92 5.61 -5.27
C PHE A 42 -14.66 6.29 -5.82
N ALA A 43 -13.58 5.55 -6.02
CA ALA A 43 -12.37 6.10 -6.60
C ALA A 43 -12.58 6.57 -8.05
N LEU A 44 -13.45 5.91 -8.81
CA LEU A 44 -13.79 6.32 -10.18
C LEU A 44 -14.40 7.73 -10.22
N LEU A 45 -15.11 8.17 -9.17
CA LEU A 45 -15.67 9.53 -9.07
C LEU A 45 -14.58 10.61 -9.10
N PHE A 46 -13.36 10.30 -8.72
CA PHE A 46 -12.23 11.22 -8.73
C PHE A 46 -11.30 10.99 -9.92
N ILE A 47 -11.04 9.73 -10.26
CA ILE A 47 -10.10 9.36 -11.32
C ILE A 47 -10.64 9.74 -12.70
N VAL A 48 -11.92 9.50 -12.95
CA VAL A 48 -12.50 9.76 -14.28
C VAL A 48 -12.51 11.26 -14.58
N PRO A 49 -13.07 12.14 -13.74
CA PRO A 49 -13.00 13.57 -14.00
C PRO A 49 -11.56 14.07 -14.11
N TYR A 50 -10.69 13.71 -13.16
CA TYR A 50 -9.29 14.13 -13.20
C TYR A 50 -8.59 13.73 -14.51
N GLY A 51 -8.80 12.49 -14.98
CA GLY A 51 -8.24 12.04 -16.25
C GLY A 51 -8.76 12.81 -17.45
N LEU A 52 -10.07 13.14 -17.47
CA LEU A 52 -10.67 13.93 -18.56
C LEU A 52 -10.18 15.38 -18.59
N PHE A 53 -9.93 15.99 -17.42
CA PHE A 53 -9.45 17.38 -17.32
C PHE A 53 -7.93 17.54 -17.44
N THR A 54 -7.16 16.44 -17.43
CA THR A 54 -5.70 16.47 -17.53
C THR A 54 -5.21 15.94 -18.87
N SER A 55 -4.39 14.88 -18.84
CA SER A 55 -3.78 14.26 -20.03
C SER A 55 -4.71 13.35 -20.82
N GLY A 56 -5.92 13.08 -20.31
CA GLY A 56 -6.82 12.07 -20.85
C GLY A 56 -6.35 10.63 -20.59
N PHE A 57 -7.20 9.68 -20.99
CA PHE A 57 -6.87 8.27 -20.91
C PHE A 57 -6.33 7.82 -22.28
N HIS A 58 -5.12 7.29 -22.29
CA HIS A 58 -4.54 6.69 -23.48
C HIS A 58 -4.69 5.18 -23.41
N LEU A 59 -5.23 4.58 -24.47
CA LEU A 59 -5.35 3.13 -24.55
C LEU A 59 -3.95 2.52 -24.64
N PRO A 60 -3.51 1.73 -23.64
CA PRO A 60 -2.17 1.16 -23.66
C PRO A 60 -2.12 -0.02 -24.63
N TYR A 61 -0.92 -0.33 -25.14
CA TYR A 61 -0.71 -1.56 -25.88
C TYR A 61 -1.13 -2.78 -25.05
N PRO A 62 -1.65 -3.86 -25.65
CA PRO A 62 -2.18 -5.03 -24.92
C PRO A 62 -1.20 -5.61 -23.90
N LYS A 63 0.10 -5.66 -24.23
CA LYS A 63 1.15 -6.12 -23.32
C LYS A 63 1.23 -5.25 -22.05
N LEU A 64 1.22 -3.94 -22.19
CA LEU A 64 1.28 -3.02 -21.05
C LEU A 64 -0.01 -3.07 -20.22
N ALA A 65 -1.16 -3.19 -20.89
CA ALA A 65 -2.44 -3.39 -20.19
C ALA A 65 -2.42 -4.67 -19.36
N GLY A 66 -1.93 -5.78 -19.91
CA GLY A 66 -1.79 -7.04 -19.19
C GLY A 66 -0.87 -6.95 -17.97
N ILE A 67 0.28 -6.26 -18.09
CA ILE A 67 1.20 -6.04 -16.96
C ILE A 67 0.55 -5.15 -15.89
N ALA A 68 -0.17 -4.09 -16.30
CA ALA A 68 -0.88 -3.22 -15.37
C ALA A 68 -2.00 -3.97 -14.64
N ILE A 69 -2.77 -4.81 -15.34
CA ILE A 69 -3.81 -5.66 -14.74
C ILE A 69 -3.18 -6.65 -13.76
N LEU A 70 -2.09 -7.33 -14.13
CA LEU A 70 -1.39 -8.27 -13.25
C LEU A 70 -0.90 -7.59 -11.98
N GLY A 71 -0.23 -6.42 -12.11
CA GLY A 71 0.22 -5.64 -10.96
C GLY A 71 -0.94 -5.19 -10.08
N SER A 72 -2.00 -4.68 -10.68
CA SER A 72 -3.20 -4.22 -9.98
C SER A 72 -3.93 -5.36 -9.26
N PHE A 73 -4.05 -6.52 -9.89
CA PHE A 73 -4.63 -7.71 -9.28
C PHE A 73 -3.77 -8.20 -8.10
N THR A 74 -2.45 -8.21 -8.29
CA THR A 74 -1.51 -8.64 -7.24
C THR A 74 -1.58 -7.70 -6.03
N ASP A 75 -1.66 -6.39 -6.23
CA ASP A 75 -1.75 -5.39 -5.16
C ASP A 75 -3.14 -5.36 -4.50
N ALA A 76 -4.13 -4.92 -5.28
CA ALA A 76 -5.43 -4.55 -4.77
C ALA A 76 -6.33 -5.74 -4.41
N PHE A 77 -6.04 -6.93 -4.94
CA PHE A 77 -6.82 -8.13 -4.66
C PHE A 77 -6.00 -9.22 -3.96
N ALA A 78 -5.00 -9.82 -4.61
CA ALA A 78 -4.28 -10.97 -4.05
C ALA A 78 -3.53 -10.62 -2.76
N GLY A 79 -2.75 -9.54 -2.74
CA GLY A 79 -2.04 -9.06 -1.56
C GLY A 79 -2.99 -8.68 -0.43
N THR A 80 -4.06 -7.96 -0.75
CA THR A 80 -5.09 -7.58 0.22
C THR A 80 -5.83 -8.81 0.77
N LEU A 81 -6.19 -9.77 -0.07
CA LEU A 81 -6.85 -11.02 0.35
C LEU A 81 -5.94 -11.83 1.28
N LEU A 82 -4.66 -11.98 0.92
CA LEU A 82 -3.68 -12.69 1.72
C LEU A 82 -3.44 -12.01 3.07
N TYR A 83 -3.41 -10.66 3.10
CA TYR A 83 -3.34 -9.88 4.32
C TYR A 83 -4.54 -10.11 5.24
N MET A 84 -5.75 -10.12 4.67
CA MET A 84 -6.96 -10.38 5.44
C MET A 84 -7.00 -11.80 5.99
N PHE A 85 -6.50 -12.76 5.23
CA PHE A 85 -6.33 -14.12 5.70
C PHE A 85 -5.29 -14.20 6.84
N ALA A 86 -4.15 -13.53 6.69
CA ALA A 86 -3.11 -13.45 7.71
C ALA A 86 -3.64 -12.88 9.04
N ILE A 87 -4.45 -11.80 8.99
CA ILE A 87 -5.10 -11.22 10.18
C ILE A 87 -6.06 -12.21 10.83
N LYS A 88 -6.79 -12.98 10.04
CA LYS A 88 -7.76 -13.95 10.55
C LYS A 88 -7.10 -15.12 11.31
N ILE A 89 -5.94 -15.58 10.84
CA ILE A 89 -5.23 -16.74 11.44
C ILE A 89 -4.13 -16.34 12.42
N SER A 90 -3.79 -15.05 12.52
CA SER A 90 -2.80 -14.52 13.47
C SER A 90 -3.31 -13.23 14.11
N SER A 91 -2.56 -12.67 15.06
CA SER A 91 -2.91 -11.35 15.58
C SER A 91 -2.65 -10.27 14.50
N THR A 92 -3.53 -9.26 14.45
CA THR A 92 -3.42 -8.13 13.51
C THR A 92 -2.02 -7.49 13.54
N HIS A 93 -1.43 -7.39 14.73
CA HIS A 93 -0.10 -6.80 14.91
C HIS A 93 1.01 -7.61 14.25
N LYS A 94 1.00 -8.94 14.40
CA LYS A 94 1.99 -9.83 13.76
C LYS A 94 1.86 -9.81 12.23
N ALA A 95 0.62 -9.87 11.73
CA ALA A 95 0.36 -9.78 10.30
C ALA A 95 0.83 -8.43 9.72
N ALA A 96 0.52 -7.32 10.38
CA ALA A 96 0.93 -6.00 9.93
C ALA A 96 2.46 -5.82 9.91
N SER A 97 3.19 -6.36 10.92
CA SER A 97 4.66 -6.23 10.93
C SER A 97 5.33 -6.90 9.75
N LEU A 98 4.87 -8.10 9.40
CA LEU A 98 5.45 -8.83 8.28
C LEU A 98 5.00 -8.28 6.92
N ALA A 99 3.76 -7.82 6.80
CA ALA A 99 3.30 -7.11 5.61
C ALA A 99 4.05 -5.78 5.39
N ASN A 100 4.39 -5.06 6.47
CA ASN A 100 5.17 -3.83 6.41
C ASN A 100 6.65 -4.02 6.03
N THR A 101 7.11 -5.25 5.75
CA THR A 101 8.39 -5.49 5.06
C THR A 101 8.33 -5.22 3.56
N ALA A 102 7.17 -4.87 3.01
CA ALA A 102 6.97 -4.55 1.59
C ALA A 102 8.03 -3.60 0.98
N PRO A 103 8.50 -2.53 1.65
CA PRO A 103 9.57 -1.68 1.11
C PRO A 103 10.86 -2.42 0.79
N PHE A 104 11.26 -3.37 1.63
CA PHE A 104 12.44 -4.22 1.40
C PHE A 104 12.25 -5.10 0.15
N TRP A 105 11.09 -5.74 0.03
CA TRP A 105 10.76 -6.55 -1.14
C TRP A 105 10.62 -5.71 -2.41
N GLY A 106 10.18 -4.45 -2.29
CA GLY A 106 10.15 -3.50 -3.38
C GLY A 106 11.54 -3.20 -3.95
N VAL A 107 12.54 -3.01 -3.08
CA VAL A 107 13.94 -2.84 -3.51
C VAL A 107 14.45 -4.09 -4.23
N ILE A 108 14.27 -5.27 -3.63
CA ILE A 108 14.70 -6.55 -4.24
C ILE A 108 14.02 -6.74 -5.60
N SER A 109 12.71 -6.51 -5.68
CA SER A 109 11.96 -6.65 -6.92
C SER A 109 12.43 -5.68 -8.00
N ALA A 110 12.72 -4.43 -7.65
CA ALA A 110 13.24 -3.44 -8.59
C ALA A 110 14.61 -3.85 -9.16
N VAL A 111 15.48 -4.40 -8.33
CA VAL A 111 16.77 -4.94 -8.78
C VAL A 111 16.60 -6.13 -9.72
N LEU A 112 15.77 -7.10 -9.33
CA LEU A 112 15.62 -8.35 -10.07
C LEU A 112 14.87 -8.19 -11.40
N PHE A 113 13.80 -7.40 -11.42
CA PHE A 113 12.89 -7.31 -12.56
C PHE A 113 13.02 -6.05 -13.39
N LEU A 114 13.52 -4.93 -12.82
CA LEU A 114 13.73 -3.69 -13.55
C LEU A 114 15.22 -3.48 -13.89
N GLY A 115 16.13 -4.31 -13.37
CA GLY A 115 17.56 -4.17 -13.58
C GLY A 115 18.15 -2.92 -12.92
N GLU A 116 17.48 -2.35 -11.91
CA GLU A 116 17.98 -1.20 -11.19
C GLU A 116 19.25 -1.57 -10.40
N LYS A 117 20.23 -0.66 -10.35
CA LYS A 117 21.49 -0.84 -9.64
C LYS A 117 21.61 0.18 -8.49
N PRO A 118 20.85 0.00 -7.41
CA PRO A 118 20.91 0.92 -6.28
C PRO A 118 22.24 0.80 -5.53
N LYS A 119 22.66 1.89 -4.91
CA LYS A 119 23.81 1.87 -4.00
C LYS A 119 23.52 0.97 -2.80
N LEU A 120 24.57 0.37 -2.20
CA LEU A 120 24.43 -0.51 -1.03
C LEU A 120 23.65 0.13 0.13
N ILE A 121 23.79 1.44 0.31
CA ILE A 121 23.08 2.20 1.34
C ILE A 121 21.55 2.05 1.25
N ILE A 122 20.99 1.84 0.05
CA ILE A 122 19.55 1.66 -0.16
C ILE A 122 19.08 0.32 0.42
N PHE A 123 19.89 -0.75 0.29
CA PHE A 123 19.59 -2.04 0.92
C PHE A 123 19.62 -1.93 2.45
N ILE A 124 20.66 -1.25 2.99
CA ILE A 124 20.76 -1.01 4.44
C ILE A 124 19.55 -0.23 4.93
N ALA A 125 19.17 0.82 4.22
CA ALA A 125 18.00 1.62 4.56
C ALA A 125 16.69 0.82 4.50
N ALA A 126 16.50 -0.02 3.48
CA ALA A 126 15.33 -0.87 3.38
C ALA A 126 15.23 -1.87 4.54
N ILE A 127 16.35 -2.43 4.98
CA ILE A 127 16.43 -3.31 6.16
C ILE A 127 16.09 -2.50 7.43
N LEU A 128 16.63 -1.29 7.60
CA LEU A 128 16.33 -0.45 8.75
C LEU A 128 14.83 -0.08 8.82
N VAL A 129 14.24 0.27 7.69
CA VAL A 129 12.79 0.54 7.60
C VAL A 129 11.97 -0.70 7.96
N ALA A 130 12.34 -1.88 7.45
CA ALA A 130 11.63 -3.12 7.75
C ALA A 130 11.76 -3.51 9.24
N LEU A 131 12.97 -3.40 9.82
CA LEU A 131 13.19 -3.64 11.24
C LEU A 131 12.43 -2.63 12.11
N GLY A 132 12.46 -1.36 11.74
CA GLY A 132 11.72 -0.31 12.45
C GLY A 132 10.22 -0.56 12.43
N ALA A 133 9.65 -0.94 11.29
CA ALA A 133 8.24 -1.34 11.17
C ALA A 133 7.92 -2.55 12.07
N TYR A 134 8.81 -3.54 12.14
CA TYR A 134 8.69 -4.68 13.03
C TYR A 134 8.65 -4.27 14.51
N PHE A 135 9.56 -3.37 14.96
CA PHE A 135 9.56 -2.87 16.34
C PHE A 135 8.31 -2.07 16.70
N LEU A 136 7.77 -1.28 15.77
CA LEU A 136 6.51 -0.57 15.99
C LEU A 136 5.35 -1.50 16.31
N VAL A 137 5.34 -2.69 15.75
CA VAL A 137 4.23 -3.63 15.90
C VAL A 137 4.37 -4.56 17.10
N ILE A 138 5.60 -5.02 17.41
CA ILE A 138 5.86 -5.85 18.63
C ILE A 138 5.47 -5.10 19.90
N SER A 139 5.59 -3.78 19.89
CA SER A 139 5.34 -2.95 21.06
C SER A 139 3.92 -3.05 21.63
N LYS A 140 2.97 -3.55 20.86
CA LYS A 140 1.55 -3.64 21.26
C LYS A 140 1.15 -4.93 21.99
N GLY A 141 2.09 -5.61 22.58
CA GLY A 141 1.93 -6.71 23.53
C GLY A 141 0.74 -7.66 23.29
N THR A 142 0.96 -8.86 22.79
CA THR A 142 -0.06 -9.92 22.81
C THR A 142 0.44 -11.14 23.57
N LYS A 143 -0.26 -11.42 24.66
CA LYS A 143 -0.23 -12.71 25.36
C LYS A 143 -0.96 -13.74 24.48
N SER A 144 -0.27 -14.41 23.59
CA SER A 144 -0.59 -15.75 23.09
C SER A 144 0.40 -16.13 21.99
N VAL A 145 1.26 -17.04 22.32
CA VAL A 145 2.23 -17.63 21.39
C VAL A 145 1.56 -18.86 20.79
N ASP A 146 0.92 -18.69 19.66
CA ASP A 146 0.47 -19.81 18.85
C ASP A 146 1.52 -20.03 17.74
N TYR A 147 2.35 -21.05 17.93
CA TYR A 147 3.51 -21.38 17.10
C TYR A 147 3.13 -22.16 15.83
N SER A 148 2.22 -21.65 15.01
CA SER A 148 2.05 -22.22 13.68
C SER A 148 3.00 -21.55 12.69
N PHE A 149 3.90 -22.28 12.08
CA PHE A 149 4.89 -21.82 11.09
C PHE A 149 4.25 -21.14 9.87
N TRP A 150 3.08 -21.60 9.44
CA TRP A 150 2.39 -21.08 8.25
C TRP A 150 1.77 -19.68 8.44
N LYS A 151 1.41 -19.32 9.67
CA LYS A 151 0.79 -18.02 9.96
C LYS A 151 1.68 -16.82 9.64
N PRO A 152 2.97 -16.79 10.03
CA PRO A 152 3.89 -15.75 9.60
C PRO A 152 4.11 -15.69 8.10
N LEU A 153 4.14 -16.85 7.40
CA LEU A 153 4.41 -16.91 5.97
C LEU A 153 3.33 -16.24 5.13
N THR A 154 2.05 -16.30 5.53
CA THR A 154 0.97 -15.59 4.82
C THR A 154 1.13 -14.08 4.89
N ALA A 155 1.51 -13.57 6.05
CA ALA A 155 1.77 -12.14 6.24
C ALA A 155 3.05 -11.67 5.50
N LEU A 156 4.10 -12.48 5.50
CA LEU A 156 5.30 -12.22 4.72
C LEU A 156 5.01 -12.23 3.21
N GLY A 157 4.21 -13.21 2.75
CA GLY A 157 3.73 -13.26 1.37
C GLY A 157 2.98 -11.99 0.95
N THR A 158 2.19 -11.40 1.84
CA THR A 158 1.58 -10.08 1.62
C THR A 158 2.63 -9.00 1.37
N GLY A 159 3.68 -8.94 2.21
CA GLY A 159 4.78 -7.98 2.03
C GLY A 159 5.49 -8.16 0.68
N ILE A 160 5.74 -9.39 0.26
CA ILE A 160 6.34 -9.71 -1.04
C ILE A 160 5.43 -9.25 -2.19
N LEU A 161 4.14 -9.61 -2.16
CA LEU A 161 3.19 -9.24 -3.20
C LEU A 161 3.03 -7.72 -3.33
N TRP A 162 2.87 -7.02 -2.23
CA TRP A 162 2.78 -5.56 -2.25
C TRP A 162 4.09 -4.90 -2.68
N GLY A 163 5.24 -5.37 -2.16
CA GLY A 163 6.55 -4.86 -2.57
C GLY A 163 6.78 -4.98 -4.07
N PHE A 164 6.46 -6.12 -4.66
CA PHE A 164 6.52 -6.33 -6.11
C PHE A 164 5.51 -5.48 -6.86
N ALA A 165 4.23 -5.56 -6.48
CA ALA A 165 3.13 -4.98 -7.25
C ALA A 165 3.14 -3.44 -7.29
N GLU A 166 3.51 -2.81 -6.18
CA GLU A 166 3.61 -1.35 -6.07
C GLU A 166 4.84 -0.77 -6.79
N THR A 167 5.85 -1.59 -7.10
CA THR A 167 7.09 -1.12 -7.72
C THR A 167 7.22 -1.58 -9.18
N VAL A 168 7.31 -2.87 -9.44
CA VAL A 168 7.73 -3.41 -10.74
C VAL A 168 6.71 -3.15 -11.85
N PRO A 169 5.46 -3.62 -11.77
CA PRO A 169 4.48 -3.40 -12.84
C PRO A 169 4.22 -1.92 -13.12
N ALA A 170 4.09 -1.14 -12.04
CA ALA A 170 3.86 0.30 -12.14
C ALA A 170 5.02 1.00 -12.85
N LYS A 171 6.25 0.82 -12.35
CA LYS A 171 7.45 1.43 -12.94
C LYS A 171 7.64 1.00 -14.38
N TYR A 172 7.52 -0.30 -14.68
CA TYR A 172 7.65 -0.83 -16.03
C TYR A 172 6.66 -0.16 -17.00
N CYS A 173 5.38 -0.11 -16.64
CA CYS A 173 4.36 0.52 -17.49
C CYS A 173 4.63 2.01 -17.72
N LEU A 174 5.04 2.75 -16.67
CA LEU A 174 5.35 4.17 -16.78
C LEU A 174 6.57 4.46 -17.67
N THR A 175 7.61 3.62 -17.60
CA THR A 175 8.81 3.77 -18.43
C THR A 175 8.57 3.40 -19.90
N HIS A 176 7.53 2.62 -20.20
CA HIS A 176 7.12 2.25 -21.55
C HIS A 176 5.95 3.07 -22.08
N GLY A 177 5.75 4.28 -21.57
CA GLY A 177 4.84 5.28 -22.14
C GLY A 177 3.42 5.30 -21.57
N MET A 178 3.08 4.44 -20.59
CA MET A 178 1.78 4.53 -19.93
C MET A 178 1.73 5.76 -19.01
N THR A 179 0.64 6.51 -19.05
CA THR A 179 0.44 7.65 -18.15
C THR A 179 0.05 7.17 -16.74
N PRO A 180 0.41 7.91 -15.67
CA PRO A 180 -0.01 7.58 -14.31
C PRO A 180 -1.51 7.38 -14.18
N ILE A 181 -2.31 8.24 -14.81
CA ILE A 181 -3.77 8.18 -14.71
C ILE A 181 -4.36 6.95 -15.42
N THR A 182 -3.76 6.54 -16.55
CA THR A 182 -4.18 5.32 -17.25
C THR A 182 -3.88 4.07 -16.42
N TYR A 183 -2.68 3.98 -15.82
CA TYR A 183 -2.34 2.89 -14.91
C TYR A 183 -3.31 2.83 -13.72
N GLN A 184 -3.58 3.98 -13.13
CA GLN A 184 -4.48 4.11 -11.98
C GLN A 184 -5.92 3.71 -12.32
N LEU A 185 -6.42 4.07 -13.50
CA LEU A 185 -7.73 3.61 -13.98
C LEU A 185 -7.79 2.09 -14.08
N ILE A 186 -6.78 1.47 -14.67
CA ILE A 186 -6.67 0.00 -14.78
C ILE A 186 -6.65 -0.63 -13.39
N LEU A 187 -5.88 -0.05 -12.45
CA LEU A 187 -5.79 -0.53 -11.07
C LEU A 187 -7.17 -0.54 -10.40
N VAL A 188 -7.91 0.55 -10.52
CA VAL A 188 -9.20 0.69 -9.85
C VAL A 188 -10.27 -0.19 -10.52
N LEU A 189 -10.26 -0.31 -11.84
CA LEU A 189 -11.16 -1.23 -12.56
C LEU A 189 -10.87 -2.70 -12.21
N THR A 190 -9.60 -3.08 -12.16
CA THR A 190 -9.21 -4.44 -11.75
C THR A 190 -9.65 -4.74 -10.31
N ALA A 191 -9.46 -3.78 -9.39
CA ALA A 191 -9.93 -3.89 -8.01
C ALA A 191 -11.46 -4.02 -7.94
N ALA A 192 -12.19 -3.18 -8.71
CA ALA A 192 -13.66 -3.18 -8.75
C ALA A 192 -14.22 -4.51 -9.26
N VAL A 193 -13.64 -5.04 -10.34
CA VAL A 193 -14.05 -6.34 -10.91
C VAL A 193 -13.74 -7.47 -9.93
N SER A 194 -12.52 -7.50 -9.37
CA SER A 194 -12.11 -8.56 -8.46
C SER A 194 -12.95 -8.59 -7.17
N TRP A 195 -13.10 -7.46 -6.49
CA TRP A 195 -13.91 -7.38 -5.28
C TRP A 195 -15.41 -7.44 -5.57
N GLY A 196 -15.84 -6.97 -6.75
CA GLY A 196 -17.20 -7.13 -7.25
C GLY A 196 -17.59 -8.59 -7.43
N SER A 197 -16.70 -9.41 -7.99
CA SER A 197 -16.91 -10.85 -8.12
C SER A 197 -17.06 -11.53 -6.75
N VAL A 198 -16.21 -11.18 -5.78
CA VAL A 198 -16.34 -11.68 -4.41
C VAL A 198 -17.64 -11.21 -3.75
N ALA A 199 -18.02 -9.95 -3.96
CA ALA A 199 -19.26 -9.39 -3.42
C ALA A 199 -20.50 -10.10 -4.01
N CYS A 200 -20.52 -10.35 -5.31
CA CYS A 200 -21.57 -11.11 -6.00
C CYS A 200 -21.71 -12.54 -5.46
N LEU A 201 -20.60 -13.25 -5.32
CA LEU A 201 -20.60 -14.60 -4.78
C LEU A 201 -21.10 -14.65 -3.33
N ARG A 202 -20.68 -13.68 -2.53
CA ARG A 202 -21.06 -13.59 -1.12
C ARG A 202 -22.50 -13.13 -0.91
N SER A 203 -23.03 -12.27 -1.78
CA SER A 203 -24.40 -11.75 -1.66
C SER A 203 -25.46 -12.83 -1.80
N LYS A 204 -25.16 -13.96 -2.45
CA LYS A 204 -26.05 -15.12 -2.56
C LYS A 204 -26.39 -15.74 -1.20
N ASN A 205 -25.44 -15.67 -0.24
CA ASN A 205 -25.58 -16.33 1.07
C ASN A 205 -25.64 -15.33 2.25
N HIS A 206 -25.28 -14.05 2.01
CA HIS A 206 -25.19 -13.04 3.07
C HIS A 206 -25.59 -11.66 2.54
N HIS A 207 -26.42 -10.95 3.29
CA HIS A 207 -26.75 -9.56 2.98
C HIS A 207 -25.54 -8.64 3.20
N LEU A 208 -25.07 -7.98 2.13
CA LEU A 208 -24.07 -6.94 2.21
C LEU A 208 -24.71 -5.65 2.77
N ARG A 209 -24.05 -5.05 3.76
CA ARG A 209 -24.58 -3.83 4.43
C ARG A 209 -23.76 -2.61 3.99
N TYR A 210 -24.47 -1.51 3.70
CA TYR A 210 -23.88 -0.25 3.23
C TYR A 210 -24.38 0.94 4.07
N PRO A 211 -24.09 0.99 5.38
CA PRO A 211 -24.54 2.08 6.25
C PRO A 211 -23.88 3.40 5.84
N LEU A 212 -24.61 4.51 5.89
CA LEU A 212 -24.17 5.84 5.42
C LEU A 212 -22.84 6.29 6.05
N ARG A 213 -22.65 6.04 7.36
CA ARG A 213 -21.37 6.36 8.03
C ARG A 213 -20.19 5.54 7.47
N GLY A 214 -20.42 4.28 7.14
CA GLY A 214 -19.42 3.43 6.49
C GLY A 214 -19.11 3.90 5.07
N LEU A 215 -20.12 4.28 4.29
CA LEU A 215 -19.98 4.82 2.93
C LEU A 215 -19.17 6.14 2.91
N ARG A 216 -19.41 7.05 3.86
CA ARG A 216 -18.60 8.29 3.98
C ARG A 216 -17.13 8.01 4.23
N ILE A 217 -16.82 7.02 5.09
CA ILE A 217 -15.45 6.61 5.35
C ILE A 217 -14.85 5.92 4.11
N ALA A 218 -15.62 5.07 3.42
CA ALA A 218 -15.19 4.45 2.18
C ALA A 218 -14.90 5.50 1.10
N LEU A 219 -15.72 6.53 0.95
CA LEU A 219 -15.49 7.64 0.03
C LEU A 219 -14.20 8.40 0.37
N PHE A 220 -14.00 8.77 1.63
CA PHE A 220 -12.79 9.44 2.08
C PHE A 220 -11.53 8.59 1.83
N THR A 221 -11.57 7.30 2.17
CA THR A 221 -10.43 6.39 1.97
C THR A 221 -10.23 6.00 0.50
N SER A 222 -11.22 6.16 -0.35
CA SER A 222 -11.10 6.04 -1.80
C SER A 222 -10.37 7.25 -2.38
N PHE A 223 -10.73 8.45 -1.92
CA PHE A 223 -10.03 9.68 -2.30
C PHE A 223 -8.57 9.66 -1.86
N THR A 224 -8.29 9.40 -0.58
CA THR A 224 -6.91 9.43 -0.05
C THR A 224 -6.09 8.25 -0.54
N GLY A 225 -6.63 7.03 -0.59
CA GLY A 225 -5.88 5.82 -0.94
C GLY A 225 -5.81 5.56 -2.43
N PHE A 226 -6.96 5.33 -3.05
CA PHE A 226 -7.01 4.95 -4.47
C PHE A 226 -6.79 6.10 -5.44
N PHE A 227 -7.18 7.33 -5.10
CA PHE A 227 -6.95 8.48 -5.99
C PHE A 227 -5.64 9.19 -5.64
N LEU A 228 -5.57 9.91 -4.54
CA LEU A 228 -4.44 10.79 -4.22
C LEU A 228 -3.15 10.00 -3.97
N GLY A 229 -3.21 8.96 -3.16
CA GLY A 229 -2.04 8.13 -2.84
C GLY A 229 -1.41 7.51 -4.08
N TRP A 230 -2.23 6.89 -4.94
CA TRP A 230 -1.73 6.24 -6.15
C TRP A 230 -1.25 7.22 -7.20
N ILE A 231 -1.95 8.33 -7.47
CA ILE A 231 -1.49 9.29 -8.50
C ILE A 231 -0.14 9.92 -8.11
N LEU A 232 0.04 10.25 -6.83
CA LEU A 232 1.30 10.78 -6.32
C LEU A 232 2.42 9.73 -6.36
N TRP A 233 2.13 8.49 -5.98
CA TRP A 233 3.09 7.40 -6.06
C TRP A 233 3.56 7.13 -7.49
N LEU A 234 2.63 7.00 -8.43
CA LEU A 234 2.93 6.81 -9.85
C LEU A 234 3.72 7.99 -10.42
N SER A 235 3.40 9.21 -10.01
CA SER A 235 4.15 10.41 -10.40
C SER A 235 5.57 10.40 -9.85
N SER A 236 5.78 9.93 -8.61
CA SER A 236 7.12 9.78 -8.03
C SER A 236 7.95 8.72 -8.76
N LEU A 237 7.35 7.57 -9.08
CA LEU A 237 7.99 6.50 -9.83
C LEU A 237 8.45 6.93 -11.23
N LYS A 238 7.77 7.90 -11.84
CA LYS A 238 8.16 8.48 -13.14
C LYS A 238 9.46 9.27 -13.04
N LEU A 239 9.78 9.83 -11.87
CA LEU A 239 10.87 10.78 -11.65
C LEU A 239 12.14 10.19 -11.05
N ALA A 240 12.07 9.01 -10.41
CA ALA A 240 13.22 8.39 -9.73
C ALA A 240 13.14 6.86 -9.77
N LEU A 241 14.20 6.19 -9.32
CA LEU A 241 14.27 4.73 -9.24
C LEU A 241 13.27 4.18 -8.22
N ALA A 242 12.63 3.07 -8.55
CA ALA A 242 11.68 2.41 -7.66
C ALA A 242 12.36 1.90 -6.39
N SER A 243 13.61 1.39 -6.51
CA SER A 243 14.42 0.95 -5.38
C SER A 243 14.75 2.05 -4.38
N GLN A 244 14.89 3.31 -4.84
CA GLN A 244 15.10 4.46 -3.96
C GLN A 244 13.80 4.91 -3.28
N LEU A 245 12.70 4.92 -4.03
CA LEU A 245 11.42 5.42 -3.54
C LEU A 245 10.70 4.47 -2.59
N ALA A 246 10.86 3.15 -2.75
CA ALA A 246 10.17 2.17 -1.93
C ALA A 246 10.47 2.30 -0.43
N PRO A 247 11.73 2.41 0.04
CA PRO A 247 12.02 2.62 1.46
C PRO A 247 11.51 3.98 1.99
N ILE A 248 11.61 5.05 1.18
CA ILE A 248 11.12 6.38 1.57
C ILE A 248 9.63 6.35 1.81
N ARG A 249 8.87 5.89 0.80
CA ARG A 249 7.42 5.82 0.89
C ARG A 249 6.96 4.89 2.01
N GLY A 250 7.49 3.67 2.06
CA GLY A 250 7.07 2.69 3.05
C GLY A 250 7.43 3.08 4.48
N GLY A 251 8.64 3.62 4.69
CA GLY A 251 9.08 4.15 5.98
C GLY A 251 8.22 5.34 6.43
N ALA A 252 8.04 6.33 5.55
CA ALA A 252 7.21 7.50 5.85
C ALA A 252 5.75 7.11 6.12
N MET A 253 5.17 6.18 5.35
CA MET A 253 3.80 5.70 5.56
C MET A 253 3.63 5.07 6.95
N THR A 254 4.60 4.27 7.37
CA THR A 254 4.59 3.64 8.69
C THR A 254 4.71 4.68 9.82
N LEU A 255 5.58 5.68 9.66
CA LEU A 255 5.72 6.80 10.60
C LEU A 255 4.45 7.64 10.70
N PHE A 256 3.88 8.04 9.57
CA PHE A 256 2.63 8.80 9.55
C PHE A 256 1.47 8.00 10.16
N ALA A 257 1.34 6.71 9.84
CA ALA A 257 0.32 5.86 10.43
C ALA A 257 0.49 5.75 11.96
N PHE A 258 1.71 5.67 12.45
CA PHE A 258 2.01 5.69 13.87
C PHE A 258 1.60 7.02 14.53
N ILE A 259 2.01 8.15 13.96
CA ILE A 259 1.65 9.49 14.46
C ILE A 259 0.12 9.68 14.46
N LEU A 260 -0.55 9.32 13.35
CA LEU A 260 -2.00 9.42 13.23
C LEU A 260 -2.72 8.51 14.23
N SER A 261 -2.17 7.34 14.57
CA SER A 261 -2.75 6.46 15.57
C SER A 261 -2.72 7.08 16.98
N ILE A 262 -1.68 7.83 17.29
CA ILE A 262 -1.59 8.57 18.57
C ILE A 262 -2.61 9.71 18.59
N ILE A 263 -2.65 10.52 17.53
CA ILE A 263 -3.49 11.72 17.47
C ILE A 263 -4.98 11.38 17.36
N LEU A 264 -5.35 10.51 16.41
CA LEU A 264 -6.75 10.23 16.06
C LEU A 264 -7.37 9.11 16.90
N ILE A 265 -6.57 8.11 17.26
CA ILE A 265 -7.05 6.93 18.01
C ILE A 265 -6.63 7.01 19.48
N ARG A 266 -5.76 7.96 19.85
CA ARG A 266 -5.21 8.17 21.19
C ARG A 266 -4.49 6.94 21.75
N GLU A 267 -3.79 6.21 20.89
CA GLU A 267 -2.97 5.06 21.29
C GLU A 267 -1.75 5.55 22.10
N ARG A 268 -1.38 4.80 23.14
CA ARG A 268 -0.17 5.09 23.94
C ARG A 268 1.00 4.26 23.41
N PRO A 269 2.06 4.88 22.85
CA PRO A 269 3.21 4.15 22.36
C PRO A 269 4.05 3.55 23.47
N SER A 270 4.68 2.41 23.21
CA SER A 270 5.65 1.78 24.09
C SER A 270 7.08 2.24 23.76
N ARG A 271 8.06 1.90 24.63
CA ARG A 271 9.48 2.17 24.35
C ARG A 271 9.96 1.54 23.03
N TYR A 272 9.46 0.37 22.67
CA TYR A 272 9.79 -0.29 21.40
C TYR A 272 9.26 0.49 20.18
N SER A 273 8.13 1.18 20.34
CA SER A 273 7.61 2.04 19.27
C SER A 273 8.54 3.19 18.93
N TYR A 274 9.18 3.80 19.93
CA TYR A 274 10.16 4.86 19.70
C TYR A 274 11.43 4.33 19.04
N ILE A 275 11.91 3.14 19.42
CA ILE A 275 13.05 2.49 18.74
C ILE A 275 12.70 2.25 17.26
N GLY A 276 11.53 1.68 16.99
CA GLY A 276 11.06 1.46 15.63
C GLY A 276 11.00 2.75 14.80
N MET A 277 10.47 3.84 15.38
CA MET A 277 10.40 5.14 14.74
C MET A 277 11.80 5.69 14.39
N ILE A 278 12.76 5.59 15.30
CA ILE A 278 14.14 6.05 15.07
C ILE A 278 14.78 5.26 13.92
N LEU A 279 14.65 3.93 13.91
CA LEU A 279 15.19 3.09 12.83
C LEU A 279 14.61 3.46 11.46
N ILE A 280 13.30 3.72 11.38
CA ILE A 280 12.65 4.15 10.14
C ILE A 280 13.18 5.53 9.71
N LEU A 281 13.27 6.48 10.63
CA LEU A 281 13.80 7.83 10.33
C LEU A 281 15.22 7.77 9.78
N ILE A 282 16.08 6.97 10.39
CA ILE A 282 17.46 6.77 9.92
C ILE A 282 17.47 6.16 8.52
N GLY A 283 16.64 5.12 8.27
CA GLY A 283 16.54 4.49 6.96
C GLY A 283 16.06 5.45 5.87
N VAL A 284 14.99 6.20 6.12
CA VAL A 284 14.45 7.21 5.18
C VAL A 284 15.47 8.31 4.91
N PHE A 285 16.17 8.80 5.95
CA PHE A 285 17.21 9.81 5.84
C PHE A 285 18.37 9.34 4.96
N PHE A 286 18.86 8.12 5.16
CA PHE A 286 19.96 7.55 4.36
C PHE A 286 19.61 7.49 2.87
N VAL A 287 18.41 7.04 2.51
CA VAL A 287 18.00 7.01 1.10
C VAL A 287 17.85 8.42 0.54
N SER A 288 17.28 9.33 1.31
CA SER A 288 16.97 10.68 0.82
C SER A 288 18.22 11.51 0.51
N ILE A 289 19.32 11.30 1.25
CA ILE A 289 20.55 12.08 1.11
C ILE A 289 21.63 11.33 0.33
N LEU A 290 21.80 10.05 0.60
CA LEU A 290 22.92 9.26 0.06
C LEU A 290 22.51 8.35 -1.11
N GLY A 291 21.21 8.12 -1.31
CA GLY A 291 20.63 7.35 -2.42
C GLY A 291 20.61 8.15 -3.70
#